data_0471cc5b679a0a20822b1d850ea0fa4b
#
_entry.id   0471cc5b679a0a20822b1d850ea0fa4b
#
_cell.length_a   1.000
_cell.length_b   1.000
_cell.length_c   1.000
_cell.angle_alpha   90.00
_cell.angle_beta   90.00
_cell.angle_gamma   90.00
#
_symmetry.space_group_name_H-M   'P 1'
#
loop_
_entity.id
_entity.type
_entity.pdbx_description
1 polymer ?
#
loop_
_entity_poly.entity_id
_entity_poly.type
_entity_poly.pdbx_seq_one_letter_code
_entity_poly.pdbx_strand_id
1 'polypeptide(L)'
;MEILNHIVLAGNLTDQPSVSDTGGRQFVRARLAQSWFYDTQGRTVEHRQFLPITFFGESAIVAKTFQKGDNIHVTGQLIRREPRPRADGQGVGREVGTIFEIHVIRAFRIAASSKSESAAIHQNEIRRTNDAKQIPAFLQESVRDWPI
;
A
#
# COMPACT_ATOMS: atom_id res chain seq x y z
N MET A 1 6.70 -30.25 -17.16
CA MET A 1 5.88 -30.18 -15.93
C MET A 1 5.52 -28.72 -15.68
N GLU A 2 4.24 -28.41 -15.69
CA GLU A 2 3.78 -27.05 -15.37
C GLU A 2 3.72 -26.88 -13.86
N ILE A 3 4.37 -25.85 -13.34
CA ILE A 3 4.40 -25.56 -11.90
C ILE A 3 3.44 -24.40 -11.65
N LEU A 4 2.38 -24.65 -10.91
CA LEU A 4 1.46 -23.61 -10.45
C LEU A 4 1.97 -23.04 -9.12
N ASN A 5 2.38 -21.77 -9.14
CA ASN A 5 2.70 -20.99 -7.96
C ASN A 5 2.01 -19.63 -8.10
N HIS A 6 0.80 -19.54 -7.57
CA HIS A 6 -0.05 -18.35 -7.71
C HIS A 6 -0.71 -18.02 -6.37
N ILE A 7 -0.51 -16.79 -5.91
CA ILE A 7 -1.08 -16.26 -4.68
C ILE A 7 -1.91 -15.03 -5.01
N VAL A 8 -3.08 -14.93 -4.39
CA VAL A 8 -3.95 -13.76 -4.43
C VAL A 8 -4.24 -13.33 -3.01
N LEU A 9 -3.92 -12.07 -2.68
CA LEU A 9 -4.09 -11.53 -1.35
C LEU A 9 -4.65 -10.11 -1.41
N ALA A 10 -5.39 -9.73 -0.37
CA ALA A 10 -5.75 -8.35 -0.10
C ALA A 10 -5.44 -8.02 1.36
N GLY A 11 -5.06 -6.78 1.63
CA GLY A 11 -4.75 -6.33 2.99
C GLY A 11 -4.23 -4.91 3.01
N ASN A 12 -3.89 -4.44 4.19
CA ASN A 12 -3.43 -3.07 4.40
C ASN A 12 -1.91 -2.99 4.48
N LEU A 13 -1.33 -1.96 3.88
CA LEU A 13 0.09 -1.68 4.02
C LEU A 13 0.40 -1.18 5.43
N THR A 14 1.33 -1.87 6.12
CA THR A 14 1.73 -1.50 7.48
C THR A 14 2.64 -0.28 7.52
N ASP A 15 3.43 -0.10 6.46
CA ASP A 15 4.47 0.91 6.35
C ASP A 15 4.45 1.55 4.96
N GLN A 16 5.11 2.68 4.83
CA GLN A 16 5.37 3.27 3.52
C GLN A 16 6.23 2.31 2.69
N PRO A 17 5.83 1.97 1.45
CA PRO A 17 6.65 1.17 0.57
C PRO A 17 8.05 1.76 0.39
N SER A 18 9.07 0.92 0.58
CA SER A 18 10.46 1.34 0.49
C SER A 18 11.08 0.94 -0.85
N VAL A 19 11.68 1.91 -1.53
CA VAL A 19 12.43 1.66 -2.77
C VAL A 19 13.83 1.20 -2.41
N SER A 20 14.27 0.13 -3.05
CA SER A 20 15.63 -0.40 -2.93
C SER A 20 16.24 -0.57 -4.32
N ASP A 21 17.54 -0.41 -4.42
CA ASP A 21 18.32 -0.68 -5.62
C ASP A 21 19.40 -1.73 -5.30
N THR A 22 19.51 -2.72 -6.15
CA THR A 22 20.60 -3.70 -6.05
C THR A 22 21.09 -4.03 -7.46
N GLY A 23 22.30 -3.60 -7.76
CA GLY A 23 22.93 -3.87 -9.06
C GLY A 23 22.18 -3.24 -10.24
N GLY A 24 21.65 -2.02 -10.08
CA GLY A 24 20.90 -1.29 -11.11
C GLY A 24 19.46 -1.78 -11.33
N ARG A 25 18.98 -2.67 -10.48
CA ARG A 25 17.58 -3.13 -10.50
C ARG A 25 16.83 -2.55 -9.33
N GLN A 26 15.86 -1.70 -9.63
CA GLN A 26 14.96 -1.16 -8.61
C GLN A 26 13.85 -2.16 -8.28
N PHE A 27 13.57 -2.27 -7.00
CA PHE A 27 12.43 -3.00 -6.48
C PHE A 27 11.84 -2.27 -5.27
N VAL A 28 10.59 -2.52 -4.99
CA VAL A 28 9.88 -1.90 -3.87
C VAL A 28 9.51 -2.98 -2.87
N ARG A 29 9.83 -2.76 -1.60
CA ARG A 29 9.44 -3.64 -0.49
C ARG A 29 8.33 -3.01 0.32
N ALA A 30 7.41 -3.84 0.75
CA ALA A 30 6.36 -3.46 1.66
C ALA A 30 5.97 -4.65 2.55
N ARG A 31 5.08 -4.39 3.51
CA ARG A 31 4.51 -5.40 4.37
C ARG A 31 2.99 -5.29 4.34
N LEU A 32 2.33 -6.39 4.05
CA LEU A 32 0.88 -6.50 3.98
C LEU A 32 0.35 -7.07 5.31
N ALA A 33 -0.55 -6.35 5.96
CA ALA A 33 -1.28 -6.83 7.13
C ALA A 33 -2.61 -7.42 6.69
N GLN A 34 -2.92 -8.59 7.22
CA GLN A 34 -4.21 -9.24 7.10
C GLN A 34 -4.71 -9.63 8.48
N SER A 35 -6.01 -9.50 8.71
CA SER A 35 -6.65 -10.01 9.92
C SER A 35 -7.96 -10.68 9.55
N TRP A 36 -8.29 -11.73 10.30
CA TRP A 36 -9.59 -12.41 10.21
C TRP A 36 -9.98 -12.93 11.58
N PHE A 37 -11.24 -13.17 11.74
CA PHE A 37 -11.82 -13.69 12.97
C PHE A 37 -12.26 -15.13 12.75
N TYR A 38 -12.08 -15.96 13.77
CA TYR A 38 -12.64 -17.30 13.80
C TYR A 38 -13.15 -17.63 15.20
N ASP A 39 -14.18 -18.47 15.28
CA ASP A 39 -14.75 -18.91 16.53
C ASP A 39 -14.14 -20.24 16.94
N THR A 40 -13.67 -20.29 18.18
CA THR A 40 -13.18 -21.52 18.78
C THR A 40 -13.68 -21.61 20.22
N GLN A 41 -14.26 -22.75 20.60
CA GLN A 41 -14.77 -23.02 21.96
C GLN A 41 -15.67 -21.89 22.53
N GLY A 42 -16.53 -21.32 21.68
CA GLY A 42 -17.44 -20.24 22.07
C GLY A 42 -16.78 -18.87 22.29
N ARG A 43 -15.55 -18.69 21.78
CA ARG A 43 -14.84 -17.40 21.79
C ARG A 43 -14.44 -17.01 20.38
N THR A 44 -14.66 -15.74 20.04
CA THR A 44 -14.15 -15.16 18.80
C THR A 44 -12.70 -14.74 18.99
N VAL A 45 -11.80 -15.27 18.19
CA VAL A 45 -10.36 -14.98 18.21
C VAL A 45 -9.98 -14.23 16.95
N GLU A 46 -9.30 -13.10 17.09
CA GLU A 46 -8.69 -12.40 15.98
C GLU A 46 -7.30 -12.99 15.66
N HIS A 47 -7.11 -13.39 14.42
CA HIS A 47 -5.80 -13.76 13.91
C HIS A 47 -5.25 -12.65 13.01
N ARG A 48 -4.00 -12.28 13.23
CA ARG A 48 -3.30 -11.29 12.42
C ARG A 48 -2.04 -11.89 11.84
N GLN A 49 -1.77 -11.57 10.60
CA GLN A 49 -0.50 -11.90 9.95
C GLN A 49 0.07 -10.71 9.18
N PHE A 50 1.40 -10.72 9.07
CA PHE A 50 2.16 -9.72 8.34
C PHE A 50 3.02 -10.41 7.31
N LEU A 51 2.79 -10.11 6.04
CA LEU A 51 3.43 -10.78 4.93
C LEU A 51 4.39 -9.83 4.22
N PRO A 52 5.67 -10.17 4.10
CA PRO A 52 6.61 -9.40 3.28
C PRO A 52 6.26 -9.58 1.81
N ILE A 53 6.15 -8.47 1.09
CA ILE A 53 5.86 -8.43 -0.34
C ILE A 53 6.91 -7.60 -1.04
N THR A 54 7.32 -8.03 -2.23
CA THR A 54 8.30 -7.32 -3.04
C THR A 54 7.77 -7.18 -4.47
N PHE A 55 7.88 -5.97 -4.98
CA PHE A 55 7.44 -5.57 -6.31
C PHE A 55 8.64 -5.37 -7.21
N PHE A 56 8.56 -5.87 -8.43
CA PHE A 56 9.60 -5.75 -9.45
C PHE A 56 9.03 -5.21 -10.76
N GLY A 57 9.86 -4.54 -11.56
CA GLY A 57 9.47 -4.05 -12.88
C GLY A 57 8.24 -3.14 -12.83
N GLU A 58 7.22 -3.43 -13.62
CA GLU A 58 6.00 -2.62 -13.71
C GLU A 58 5.24 -2.55 -12.37
N SER A 59 5.18 -3.64 -11.63
CA SER A 59 4.51 -3.64 -10.32
C SER A 59 5.22 -2.71 -9.33
N ALA A 60 6.54 -2.53 -9.43
CA ALA A 60 7.28 -1.60 -8.60
C ALA A 60 6.93 -0.13 -8.92
N ILE A 61 6.60 0.20 -10.16
CA ILE A 61 6.15 1.54 -10.55
C ILE A 61 4.82 1.85 -9.86
N VAL A 62 3.89 0.91 -9.90
CA VAL A 62 2.59 1.04 -9.21
C VAL A 62 2.78 1.15 -7.70
N ALA A 63 3.67 0.32 -7.13
CA ALA A 63 3.91 0.30 -5.68
C ALA A 63 4.43 1.63 -5.11
N LYS A 64 5.13 2.43 -5.91
CA LYS A 64 5.60 3.77 -5.53
C LYS A 64 4.44 4.76 -5.28
N THR A 65 3.27 4.48 -5.82
CA THR A 65 2.07 5.32 -5.62
C THR A 65 1.29 4.96 -4.37
N PHE A 66 1.61 3.83 -3.73
CA PHE A 66 0.94 3.38 -2.53
C PHE A 66 1.48 4.08 -1.30
N GLN A 67 0.64 4.18 -0.28
CA GLN A 67 0.97 4.79 1.00
C GLN A 67 0.69 3.83 2.15
N LYS A 68 1.32 4.08 3.29
CA LYS A 68 1.00 3.40 4.54
C LYS A 68 -0.50 3.47 4.82
N GLY A 69 -1.10 2.33 5.12
CA GLY A 69 -2.51 2.21 5.42
C GLY A 69 -3.41 1.95 4.21
N ASP A 70 -2.89 2.07 2.98
CA ASP A 70 -3.67 1.71 1.79
C ASP A 70 -4.08 0.24 1.84
N ASN A 71 -5.33 -0.03 1.49
CA ASN A 71 -5.81 -1.39 1.23
C ASN A 71 -5.52 -1.74 -0.22
N ILE A 72 -4.71 -2.77 -0.42
CA ILE A 72 -4.28 -3.19 -1.76
C ILE A 72 -4.61 -4.65 -2.02
N HIS A 73 -4.87 -4.94 -3.29
CA HIS A 73 -4.94 -6.30 -3.83
C HIS A 73 -3.62 -6.61 -4.53
N VAL A 74 -3.08 -7.78 -4.29
CA VAL A 74 -1.86 -8.27 -4.95
C VAL A 74 -2.07 -9.67 -5.50
N THR A 75 -1.50 -9.92 -6.67
CA THR A 75 -1.32 -11.26 -7.22
C THR A 75 0.16 -11.49 -7.43
N GLY A 76 0.64 -12.67 -7.11
CA GLY A 76 2.07 -12.96 -7.18
C GLY A 76 2.40 -14.42 -6.95
N GLN A 77 3.65 -14.67 -6.59
CA GLN A 77 4.21 -15.97 -6.33
C GLN A 77 4.80 -16.02 -4.93
N LEU A 78 4.69 -17.17 -4.27
CA LEU A 78 5.35 -17.43 -3.00
C LEU A 78 6.79 -17.85 -3.27
N ILE A 79 7.74 -17.11 -2.71
CA ILE A 79 9.17 -17.38 -2.86
C ILE A 79 9.76 -17.69 -1.48
N ARG A 80 10.51 -18.77 -1.39
CA ARG A 80 11.34 -19.06 -0.24
C ARG A 80 12.64 -18.30 -0.36
N ARG A 81 12.98 -17.54 0.66
CA ARG A 81 14.24 -16.84 0.77
C ARG A 81 15.18 -17.58 1.70
N GLU A 82 16.39 -17.84 1.25
CA GLU A 82 17.43 -18.34 2.12
C GLU A 82 18.07 -17.18 2.88
N PRO A 83 18.36 -17.35 4.19
CA PRO A 83 19.07 -16.37 4.97
C PRO A 83 20.44 -16.09 4.31
N ARG A 84 20.76 -14.83 4.09
CA ARG A 84 22.11 -14.46 3.64
C ARG A 84 23.07 -14.57 4.82
N PRO A 85 24.26 -15.19 4.65
CA PRO A 85 25.31 -15.12 5.63
C PRO A 85 25.64 -13.64 5.92
N ARG A 86 25.85 -13.28 7.16
CA ARG A 86 26.38 -11.94 7.50
C ARG A 86 27.76 -11.77 6.89
N ALA A 87 28.01 -10.60 6.32
CA ALA A 87 29.31 -10.24 5.72
C ALA A 87 30.48 -10.15 6.74
N ASP A 88 30.19 -10.22 8.04
CA ASP A 88 31.17 -10.11 9.13
C ASP A 88 31.84 -11.45 9.51
N GLY A 89 31.55 -12.53 8.82
CA GLY A 89 32.22 -13.83 9.03
C GLY A 89 32.02 -14.45 10.44
N GLN A 90 31.34 -13.81 11.32
CA GLN A 90 31.06 -14.30 12.67
C GLN A 90 29.72 -15.05 12.70
N GLY A 91 29.80 -16.34 12.37
CA GLY A 91 28.78 -17.31 12.71
C GLY A 91 27.46 -17.17 11.95
N VAL A 92 26.83 -18.31 11.72
CA VAL A 92 25.41 -18.38 11.38
C VAL A 92 24.64 -17.71 12.53
N GLY A 93 24.44 -16.40 12.39
CA GLY A 93 23.66 -15.66 13.37
C GLY A 93 22.29 -16.27 13.47
N ARG A 94 21.94 -16.75 14.67
CA ARG A 94 20.61 -17.17 15.16
C ARG A 94 19.73 -17.62 14.01
N GLU A 95 19.38 -18.87 13.94
CA GLU A 95 18.51 -19.47 12.92
C GLU A 95 17.42 -18.46 12.53
N VAL A 96 17.67 -17.70 11.50
CA VAL A 96 16.63 -16.92 10.86
C VAL A 96 15.85 -17.96 10.09
N GLY A 97 14.75 -18.42 10.66
CA GLY A 97 13.91 -19.42 10.06
C GLY A 97 13.63 -19.08 8.59
N THR A 98 13.29 -20.06 7.81
CA THR A 98 12.90 -19.88 6.41
C THR A 98 11.97 -18.69 6.26
N ILE A 99 12.38 -17.68 5.52
CA ILE A 99 11.57 -16.50 5.23
C ILE A 99 10.84 -16.77 3.93
N PHE A 100 9.52 -16.70 3.98
CA PHE A 100 8.70 -16.66 2.77
C PHE A 100 8.38 -15.21 2.42
N GLU A 101 8.45 -14.90 1.14
CA GLU A 101 8.20 -13.58 0.58
C GLU A 101 7.29 -13.72 -0.63
N ILE A 102 6.43 -12.75 -0.89
CA ILE A 102 5.56 -12.75 -2.05
C ILE A 102 6.16 -11.81 -3.09
N HIS A 103 6.54 -12.38 -4.24
CA HIS A 103 6.92 -11.59 -5.40
C HIS A 103 5.67 -11.18 -6.17
N VAL A 104 5.38 -9.90 -6.17
CA VAL A 104 4.15 -9.34 -6.73
C VAL A 104 4.28 -9.19 -8.24
N ILE A 105 3.34 -9.76 -8.98
CA ILE A 105 3.20 -9.63 -10.42
C ILE A 105 2.29 -8.43 -10.75
N ARG A 106 1.16 -8.33 -10.05
CA ARG A 106 0.19 -7.24 -10.22
C ARG A 106 -0.33 -6.77 -8.88
N ALA A 107 -0.59 -5.47 -8.79
CA ALA A 107 -1.23 -4.87 -7.63
C ALA A 107 -2.10 -3.70 -8.04
N PHE A 108 -3.15 -3.45 -7.26
CA PHE A 108 -3.95 -2.23 -7.36
C PHE A 108 -4.49 -1.84 -5.99
N ARG A 109 -4.79 -0.57 -5.82
CA ARG A 109 -5.39 -0.04 -4.60
C ARG A 109 -6.89 -0.33 -4.60
N ILE A 110 -7.38 -0.96 -3.53
CA ILE A 110 -8.81 -1.15 -3.28
C ILE A 110 -9.38 0.09 -2.61
N ALA A 111 -8.69 0.59 -1.58
CA ALA A 111 -9.07 1.79 -0.84
C ALA A 111 -7.83 2.55 -0.37
N ALA A 112 -7.90 3.88 -0.40
CA ALA A 112 -6.88 4.74 0.17
C ALA A 112 -6.92 4.69 1.70
N SER A 113 -5.80 4.98 2.36
CA SER A 113 -5.79 5.13 3.82
C SER A 113 -6.71 6.30 4.23
N SER A 114 -7.41 6.15 5.34
CA SER A 114 -8.30 7.22 5.87
C SER A 114 -7.57 8.55 6.05
N LYS A 115 -6.27 8.51 6.27
CA LYS A 115 -5.42 9.70 6.41
C LYS A 115 -5.18 10.40 5.07
N SER A 116 -5.09 9.66 3.97
CA SER A 116 -4.95 10.21 2.61
C SER A 116 -6.28 10.73 2.06
N GLU A 117 -7.39 10.08 2.40
CA GLU A 117 -8.74 10.56 2.06
C GLU A 117 -9.06 11.89 2.73
N SER A 118 -8.77 12.03 4.02
CA SER A 118 -8.98 13.29 4.75
C SER A 118 -8.17 14.45 4.17
N ALA A 119 -6.92 14.19 3.76
CA ALA A 119 -6.08 15.20 3.11
C ALA A 119 -6.61 15.59 1.72
N ALA A 120 -7.10 14.62 0.93
CA ALA A 120 -7.67 14.88 -0.39
C ALA A 120 -9.00 15.65 -0.30
N ILE A 121 -9.84 15.33 0.67
CA ILE A 121 -11.10 16.04 0.95
C ILE A 121 -10.78 17.50 1.35
N HIS A 122 -9.85 17.70 2.27
CA HIS A 122 -9.46 19.04 2.72
C HIS A 122 -8.87 19.90 1.59
N GLN A 123 -8.03 19.31 0.71
CA GLN A 123 -7.52 20.01 -0.46
C GLN A 123 -8.62 20.35 -1.48
N ASN A 124 -9.60 19.47 -1.67
CA ASN A 124 -10.73 19.74 -2.55
C ASN A 124 -11.67 20.83 -1.97
N GLU A 125 -11.86 20.87 -0.67
CA GLU A 125 -12.62 21.93 -0.01
C GLU A 125 -11.93 23.30 -0.14
N ILE A 126 -10.60 23.35 0.05
CA ILE A 126 -9.81 24.58 -0.14
C ILE A 126 -9.89 25.06 -1.60
N ARG A 127 -9.83 24.16 -2.58
CA ARG A 127 -9.99 24.52 -4.00
C ARG A 127 -11.38 25.10 -4.26
N ARG A 128 -12.45 24.44 -3.80
CA ARG A 128 -13.83 24.90 -3.99
C ARG A 128 -14.09 26.27 -3.33
N THR A 129 -13.50 26.53 -2.16
CA THR A 129 -13.64 27.84 -1.49
C THR A 129 -12.84 28.93 -2.19
N ASN A 130 -11.70 28.62 -2.81
CA ASN A 130 -10.94 29.58 -3.58
C ASN A 130 -11.61 29.88 -4.94
N ASP A 131 -12.18 28.86 -5.60
CA ASP A 131 -12.94 29.06 -6.84
C ASP A 131 -14.25 29.86 -6.58
N ALA A 132 -14.90 29.63 -5.43
CA ALA A 132 -16.09 30.38 -5.04
C ALA A 132 -15.80 31.86 -4.70
N LYS A 133 -14.56 32.21 -4.33
CA LYS A 133 -14.14 33.60 -4.11
C LYS A 133 -13.78 34.35 -5.40
N GLN A 134 -13.57 33.64 -6.50
CA GLN A 134 -13.41 34.21 -7.83
C GLN A 134 -14.75 34.25 -8.56
N ILE A 135 -15.70 35.03 -8.03
CA ILE A 135 -16.92 35.33 -8.78
C ILE A 135 -16.50 36.21 -9.96
N PRO A 136 -16.76 35.82 -11.21
CA PRO A 136 -16.45 36.64 -12.38
C PRO A 136 -17.09 38.00 -12.26
N ALA A 137 -16.35 39.05 -12.64
CA ALA A 137 -16.78 40.45 -12.48
C ALA A 137 -18.17 40.74 -13.09
N PHE A 138 -18.58 40.03 -14.13
CA PHE A 138 -19.89 40.18 -14.77
C PHE A 138 -21.08 39.74 -13.88
N LEU A 139 -20.82 38.84 -12.88
CA LEU A 139 -21.86 38.44 -11.91
C LEU A 139 -21.94 39.38 -10.69
N GLN A 140 -20.94 40.23 -10.49
CA GLN A 140 -20.95 41.22 -9.40
C GLN A 140 -21.83 42.41 -9.73
N GLU A 141 -22.06 42.74 -10.99
CA GLU A 141 -22.94 43.83 -11.42
C GLU A 141 -24.42 43.47 -11.32
N SER A 142 -24.79 42.19 -11.48
CA SER A 142 -26.21 41.78 -11.45
C SER A 142 -26.82 41.70 -10.06
N VAL A 143 -26.03 41.78 -9.00
CA VAL A 143 -26.52 41.73 -7.60
C VAL A 143 -26.88 43.15 -7.03
N ARG A 144 -26.44 44.21 -7.72
CA ARG A 144 -26.68 45.62 -7.25
C ARG A 144 -28.09 46.14 -7.52
N ASP A 145 -28.84 45.47 -8.44
CA ASP A 145 -30.14 45.97 -8.92
C ASP A 145 -31.34 45.15 -8.43
N TRP A 146 -31.20 44.38 -7.35
CA TRP A 146 -32.35 43.70 -6.75
C TRP A 146 -33.03 44.66 -5.76
N PRO A 147 -34.28 45.08 -6.01
CA PRO A 147 -35.04 45.89 -5.06
C PRO A 147 -35.32 45.04 -3.82
N ILE A 148 -35.05 45.64 -2.69
CA ILE A 148 -35.39 45.12 -1.36
C ILE A 148 -36.89 45.15 -1.17
#